data_a29484b7ba95c9f9009b10ee73d4db67
#
_entry.id   a29484b7ba95c9f9009b10ee73d4db67
#
_cell.length_a   1.000
_cell.length_b   1.000
_cell.length_c   1.000
_cell.angle_alpha   90.00
_cell.angle_beta   90.00
_cell.angle_gamma   90.00
#
_symmetry.space_group_name_H-M   'P 1'
#
loop_
_entity.id
_entity.type
_entity.pdbx_description
1 polymer ?
#
loop_
_entity_poly.entity_id
_entity_poly.type
_entity_poly.pdbx_seq_one_letter_code
_entity_poly.pdbx_strand_id
1 'polypeptide(L)'
;MNPIRNPRKYSLALVVGLLALLCLPQVNTLGPVNFKGTADAGFFNNDLEIFEEVIDLVSEKYVYPPDHKKLFSAAIEGMIKSAESVDVSLNKNLDINTLRYKNKATQYKLTYNKRHDWDELQKVYYFLHDHSKNAITKENLENSAIEGLMKSLDTYSQYMDKGSFEKSMRDTEGKYGGLGMVITMKDK
;
A
#
# COMPACT_ATOMS: atom_id res chain seq x y z
N MET A 1 -21.96 -74.09 30.42
CA MET A 1 -20.75 -74.09 29.61
C MET A 1 -20.33 -72.66 29.42
N ASN A 2 -19.37 -72.16 30.18
CA ASN A 2 -18.82 -70.83 30.06
C ASN A 2 -17.65 -70.87 29.07
N PRO A 3 -17.61 -69.98 28.06
CA PRO A 3 -16.47 -69.87 27.17
C PRO A 3 -15.28 -69.24 27.92
N ILE A 4 -14.16 -69.96 27.96
CA ILE A 4 -12.90 -69.48 28.53
C ILE A 4 -12.40 -68.34 27.69
N ARG A 5 -12.52 -67.12 28.23
CA ARG A 5 -11.97 -65.86 27.64
C ARG A 5 -10.45 -65.92 27.72
N ASN A 6 -9.80 -65.96 26.55
CA ASN A 6 -8.37 -66.13 26.39
C ASN A 6 -7.63 -64.81 26.82
N PRO A 7 -6.94 -64.74 27.97
CA PRO A 7 -6.38 -63.50 28.54
C PRO A 7 -5.23 -62.93 27.71
N ARG A 8 -4.62 -63.71 26.83
CA ARG A 8 -3.47 -63.27 26.01
C ARG A 8 -3.83 -62.22 24.93
N LYS A 9 -5.09 -62.21 24.46
CA LYS A 9 -5.54 -61.23 23.43
C LYS A 9 -5.73 -59.83 23.99
N TYR A 10 -6.07 -59.71 25.25
CA TYR A 10 -6.26 -58.40 25.88
C TYR A 10 -4.96 -57.76 26.32
N SER A 11 -3.94 -58.59 26.66
CA SER A 11 -2.60 -58.09 26.98
C SER A 11 -1.93 -57.46 25.80
N LEU A 12 -2.07 -58.02 24.57
CA LEU A 12 -1.50 -57.45 23.36
C LEU A 12 -2.19 -56.14 22.95
N ALA A 13 -3.52 -56.07 23.07
CA ALA A 13 -4.29 -54.87 22.76
C ALA A 13 -3.96 -53.71 23.72
N LEU A 14 -3.70 -54.00 25.00
CA LEU A 14 -3.33 -53.03 26.02
C LEU A 14 -1.91 -52.51 25.82
N VAL A 15 -0.97 -53.33 25.41
CA VAL A 15 0.41 -52.93 25.08
C VAL A 15 0.45 -52.08 23.80
N VAL A 16 -0.31 -52.44 22.77
CA VAL A 16 -0.40 -51.64 21.53
C VAL A 16 -1.07 -50.29 21.78
N GLY A 17 -2.12 -50.26 22.62
CA GLY A 17 -2.77 -49.01 23.03
C GLY A 17 -1.85 -48.07 23.82
N LEU A 18 -1.03 -48.64 24.73
CA LEU A 18 -0.06 -47.89 25.53
C LEU A 18 1.10 -47.35 24.68
N LEU A 19 1.56 -48.11 23.68
CA LEU A 19 2.58 -47.69 22.73
C LEU A 19 2.08 -46.62 21.78
N ALA A 20 0.82 -46.70 21.36
CA ALA A 20 0.20 -45.63 20.55
C ALA A 20 0.05 -44.28 21.32
N LEU A 21 -0.15 -44.38 22.63
CA LEU A 21 -0.23 -43.16 23.48
C LEU A 21 1.13 -42.49 23.69
N LEU A 22 2.23 -43.27 23.60
CA LEU A 22 3.60 -42.74 23.69
C LEU A 22 4.11 -42.12 22.37
N CYS A 23 3.47 -42.43 21.24
CA CYS A 23 3.80 -41.86 19.92
C CYS A 23 2.99 -40.63 19.56
N LEU A 24 2.10 -40.14 20.42
CA LEU A 24 1.50 -38.81 20.21
C LEU A 24 2.60 -37.78 20.35
N PRO A 25 2.78 -36.89 19.35
CA PRO A 25 3.68 -35.77 19.52
C PRO A 25 3.20 -35.00 20.75
N GLN A 26 4.08 -34.80 21.70
CA GLN A 26 3.84 -33.96 22.88
C GLN A 26 3.45 -32.58 22.31
N VAL A 27 2.14 -32.32 22.27
CA VAL A 27 1.65 -30.97 22.06
C VAL A 27 2.07 -30.23 23.33
N ASN A 28 3.27 -29.66 23.28
CA ASN A 28 3.69 -28.70 24.30
C ASN A 28 2.57 -27.69 24.40
N THR A 29 1.96 -27.66 25.59
CA THR A 29 1.01 -26.63 25.99
C THR A 29 1.55 -25.30 25.47
N LEU A 30 0.83 -24.76 24.49
CA LEU A 30 1.07 -23.41 23.99
C LEU A 30 1.11 -22.49 25.21
N GLY A 31 2.32 -22.15 25.64
CA GLY A 31 2.55 -20.96 26.45
C GLY A 31 1.94 -19.76 25.70
N PRO A 32 1.67 -18.65 26.37
CA PRO A 32 1.09 -17.50 25.72
C PRO A 32 1.91 -17.23 24.46
N VAL A 33 1.26 -17.39 23.31
CA VAL A 33 1.88 -17.06 22.01
C VAL A 33 2.08 -15.57 22.10
N ASN A 34 3.26 -15.16 22.57
CA ASN A 34 3.73 -13.83 22.32
C ASN A 34 3.88 -13.75 20.80
N PHE A 35 2.83 -13.30 20.14
CA PHE A 35 2.97 -12.65 18.86
C PHE A 35 3.74 -11.34 19.11
N LYS A 36 5.03 -11.47 19.42
CA LYS A 36 5.98 -10.54 18.88
C LYS A 36 5.96 -10.84 17.38
N GLY A 37 5.08 -10.18 16.68
CA GLY A 37 5.28 -9.90 15.28
C GLY A 37 6.65 -9.24 15.19
N THR A 38 7.69 -10.04 15.04
CA THR A 38 8.77 -9.65 14.17
C THR A 38 8.10 -9.62 12.81
N ALA A 39 7.42 -8.51 12.50
CA ALA A 39 7.34 -8.08 11.16
C ALA A 39 8.80 -8.20 10.68
N ASP A 40 9.07 -9.20 9.86
CA ASP A 40 10.22 -9.15 8.98
C ASP A 40 9.99 -7.89 8.13
N ALA A 41 10.41 -6.74 8.68
CA ALA A 41 10.43 -5.44 8.04
C ALA A 41 11.48 -5.40 6.91
N GLY A 42 11.75 -6.55 6.30
CA GLY A 42 12.78 -6.72 5.29
C GLY A 42 12.27 -6.88 3.86
N PHE A 43 10.96 -7.08 3.64
CA PHE A 43 10.45 -7.34 2.29
C PHE A 43 9.23 -6.52 1.86
N PHE A 44 8.62 -5.77 2.74
CA PHE A 44 7.62 -4.80 2.34
C PHE A 44 8.30 -3.43 2.31
N ASN A 45 8.74 -3.01 1.14
CA ASN A 45 9.00 -1.62 0.88
C ASN A 45 7.68 -0.89 1.10
N ASN A 46 7.56 -0.15 2.18
CA ASN A 46 6.43 0.71 2.54
C ASN A 46 6.35 1.96 1.62
N ASP A 47 6.85 1.83 0.40
CA ASP A 47 7.03 2.98 -0.49
C ASP A 47 5.71 3.58 -1.02
N LEU A 48 4.58 2.87 -0.86
CA LEU A 48 3.24 3.29 -1.32
C LEU A 48 2.18 3.04 -0.22
N GLU A 49 2.56 3.15 1.04
CA GLU A 49 1.68 2.87 2.18
C GLU A 49 0.51 3.85 2.24
N ILE A 50 0.78 5.15 2.06
CA ILE A 50 -0.26 6.18 2.08
C ILE A 50 -1.20 6.01 0.87
N PHE A 51 -0.66 5.67 -0.28
CA PHE A 51 -1.49 5.40 -1.46
C PHE A 51 -2.41 4.19 -1.25
N GLU A 52 -1.91 3.12 -0.61
CA GLU A 52 -2.71 1.94 -0.28
C GLU A 52 -3.85 2.30 0.68
N GLU A 53 -3.56 3.05 1.73
CA GLU A 53 -4.58 3.54 2.67
C GLU A 53 -5.63 4.40 1.96
N VAL A 54 -5.21 5.31 1.08
CA VAL A 54 -6.13 6.19 0.35
C VAL A 54 -7.02 5.42 -0.60
N ILE A 55 -6.49 4.45 -1.35
CA ILE A 55 -7.32 3.68 -2.29
C ILE A 55 -8.31 2.76 -1.56
N ASP A 56 -7.93 2.25 -0.38
CA ASP A 56 -8.83 1.46 0.46
C ASP A 56 -9.93 2.34 1.07
N LEU A 57 -9.56 3.51 1.58
CA LEU A 57 -10.51 4.49 2.09
C LEU A 57 -11.52 4.93 1.02
N VAL A 58 -11.05 5.24 -0.18
CA VAL A 58 -11.91 5.61 -1.32
C VAL A 58 -12.83 4.45 -1.70
N SER A 59 -12.29 3.22 -1.73
CA SER A 59 -13.08 2.03 -2.07
C SER A 59 -14.20 1.75 -1.07
N GLU A 60 -13.96 2.08 0.21
CA GLU A 60 -14.91 1.83 1.30
C GLU A 60 -15.91 2.98 1.53
N LYS A 61 -15.43 4.22 1.46
CA LYS A 61 -16.18 5.41 1.93
C LYS A 61 -16.70 6.31 0.83
N TYR A 62 -16.20 6.19 -0.41
CA TYR A 62 -16.68 7.07 -1.47
C TYR A 62 -18.15 6.81 -1.80
N VAL A 63 -18.89 7.88 -2.08
CA VAL A 63 -20.35 7.85 -2.24
C VAL A 63 -20.81 6.93 -3.40
N TYR A 64 -20.00 6.86 -4.44
CA TYR A 64 -20.27 6.01 -5.61
C TYR A 64 -19.23 4.89 -5.68
N PRO A 65 -19.63 3.66 -6.09
CA PRO A 65 -18.66 2.58 -6.30
C PRO A 65 -17.58 3.03 -7.30
N PRO A 66 -16.32 3.12 -6.89
CA PRO A 66 -15.27 3.59 -7.79
C PRO A 66 -14.88 2.55 -8.82
N ASP A 67 -14.60 2.98 -10.04
CA ASP A 67 -13.94 2.15 -11.04
C ASP A 67 -12.44 2.06 -10.74
N HIS A 68 -12.00 0.93 -10.18
CA HIS A 68 -10.60 0.72 -9.79
C HIS A 68 -9.63 0.94 -10.97
N LYS A 69 -9.96 0.48 -12.17
CA LYS A 69 -9.11 0.71 -13.34
C LYS A 69 -8.92 2.19 -13.63
N LYS A 70 -9.99 2.98 -13.49
CA LYS A 70 -9.92 4.44 -13.64
C LYS A 70 -9.05 5.07 -12.57
N LEU A 71 -9.17 4.62 -11.30
CA LEU A 71 -8.36 5.12 -10.19
C LEU A 71 -6.87 4.84 -10.42
N PHE A 72 -6.49 3.61 -10.76
CA PHE A 72 -5.10 3.25 -11.03
C PHE A 72 -4.55 3.97 -12.28
N SER A 73 -5.36 4.12 -13.34
CA SER A 73 -4.94 4.89 -14.50
C SER A 73 -4.62 6.34 -14.15
N ALA A 74 -5.49 6.98 -13.38
CA ALA A 74 -5.32 8.36 -12.97
C ALA A 74 -4.12 8.53 -12.01
N ALA A 75 -3.89 7.58 -11.12
CA ALA A 75 -2.72 7.58 -10.25
C ALA A 75 -1.41 7.49 -11.07
N ILE A 76 -1.35 6.57 -12.02
CA ILE A 76 -0.19 6.43 -12.91
C ILE A 76 0.01 7.71 -13.75
N GLU A 77 -1.06 8.29 -14.27
CA GLU A 77 -0.98 9.56 -15.01
C GLU A 77 -0.46 10.71 -14.14
N GLY A 78 -0.86 10.76 -12.86
CA GLY A 78 -0.34 11.71 -11.89
C GLY A 78 1.17 11.58 -11.69
N MET A 79 1.67 10.36 -11.49
CA MET A 79 3.10 10.09 -11.39
C MET A 79 3.86 10.48 -12.66
N ILE A 80 3.34 10.13 -13.84
CA ILE A 80 3.98 10.45 -15.13
C ILE A 80 4.07 11.96 -15.30
N LYS A 81 2.99 12.69 -14.98
CA LYS A 81 2.95 14.15 -15.08
C LYS A 81 3.97 14.82 -14.17
N SER A 82 4.17 14.32 -12.96
CA SER A 82 5.22 14.83 -12.07
C SER A 82 6.64 14.55 -12.60
N ALA A 83 6.77 13.53 -13.44
CA ALA A 83 8.03 13.10 -14.06
C ALA A 83 8.28 13.67 -15.45
N GLU A 84 7.34 14.42 -16.06
CA GLU A 84 7.48 14.97 -17.42
C GLU A 84 8.68 15.90 -17.59
N SER A 85 9.12 16.56 -16.52
CA SER A 85 10.32 17.42 -16.52
C SER A 85 11.64 16.65 -16.73
N VAL A 86 11.62 15.30 -16.71
CA VAL A 86 12.80 14.43 -16.79
C VAL A 86 12.82 13.51 -18.02
N ASP A 87 12.28 13.96 -19.14
CA ASP A 87 12.27 13.22 -20.43
C ASP A 87 11.41 11.94 -20.39
N VAL A 88 10.29 11.95 -19.69
CA VAL A 88 9.33 10.86 -19.69
C VAL A 88 8.30 11.04 -20.80
N SER A 89 8.01 9.98 -21.54
CA SER A 89 6.95 9.96 -22.55
C SER A 89 6.08 8.72 -22.40
N LEU A 90 4.77 8.89 -22.55
CA LEU A 90 3.78 7.83 -22.52
C LEU A 90 3.16 7.61 -23.90
N ASN A 91 3.25 6.38 -24.39
CA ASN A 91 2.50 5.95 -25.57
C ASN A 91 1.35 5.04 -25.14
N LYS A 92 0.13 5.54 -25.29
CA LYS A 92 -1.11 4.78 -25.00
C LYS A 92 -1.51 3.98 -26.23
N ASN A 93 -1.56 2.67 -26.10
CA ASN A 93 -2.12 1.78 -27.08
C ASN A 93 -3.36 1.09 -26.50
N LEU A 94 -4.24 0.52 -27.34
CA LEU A 94 -5.56 -0.02 -26.95
C LEU A 94 -5.52 -0.95 -25.72
N ASP A 95 -4.46 -1.75 -25.58
CA ASP A 95 -4.35 -2.74 -24.50
C ASP A 95 -3.10 -2.59 -23.62
N ILE A 96 -2.03 -1.98 -24.13
CA ILE A 96 -0.74 -1.91 -23.45
C ILE A 96 -0.20 -0.49 -23.54
N ASN A 97 0.10 0.08 -22.41
CA ASN A 97 0.75 1.38 -22.31
C ASN A 97 2.25 1.21 -22.25
N THR A 98 2.99 1.99 -23.01
CA THR A 98 4.45 1.97 -23.01
C THR A 98 4.97 3.29 -22.45
N LEU A 99 5.64 3.21 -21.32
CA LEU A 99 6.31 4.32 -20.66
C LEU A 99 7.80 4.30 -21.05
N ARG A 100 8.31 5.42 -21.50
CA ARG A 100 9.72 5.58 -21.89
C ARG A 100 10.38 6.68 -21.08
N TYR A 101 11.61 6.43 -20.69
CA TYR A 101 12.51 7.42 -20.12
C TYR A 101 13.86 7.27 -20.83
N LYS A 102 14.25 8.25 -21.63
CA LYS A 102 15.44 8.18 -22.49
C LYS A 102 15.46 6.89 -23.35
N ASN A 103 16.46 6.04 -23.14
CA ASN A 103 16.63 4.75 -23.82
C ASN A 103 16.04 3.54 -23.06
N LYS A 104 15.35 3.78 -21.94
CA LYS A 104 14.66 2.75 -21.16
C LYS A 104 13.16 2.80 -21.42
N ALA A 105 12.52 1.64 -21.35
CA ALA A 105 11.08 1.56 -21.50
C ALA A 105 10.53 0.45 -20.60
N THR A 106 9.32 0.67 -20.10
CA THR A 106 8.50 -0.34 -19.45
C THR A 106 7.11 -0.36 -20.05
N GLN A 107 6.42 -1.47 -19.93
CA GLN A 107 5.04 -1.61 -20.38
C GLN A 107 4.16 -1.97 -19.20
N TYR A 108 2.94 -1.44 -19.18
CA TYR A 108 1.95 -1.78 -18.20
C TYR A 108 0.57 -1.92 -18.85
N LYS A 109 -0.26 -2.78 -18.26
CA LYS A 109 -1.63 -3.02 -18.69
C LYS A 109 -2.53 -3.04 -17.49
N LEU A 110 -3.49 -2.12 -17.43
CA LEU A 110 -4.51 -2.12 -16.38
C LEU A 110 -5.71 -2.98 -16.81
N THR A 111 -6.24 -3.68 -15.85
CA THR A 111 -7.41 -4.56 -15.96
C THR A 111 -8.47 -4.09 -14.96
N TYR A 112 -9.46 -4.93 -14.65
CA TYR A 112 -10.38 -4.68 -13.55
C TYR A 112 -10.03 -5.49 -12.30
N ASN A 113 -8.81 -6.03 -12.25
CA ASN A 113 -8.33 -6.80 -11.11
C ASN A 113 -7.45 -5.91 -10.23
N LYS A 114 -7.93 -5.55 -9.04
CA LYS A 114 -7.24 -4.66 -8.09
C LYS A 114 -5.81 -5.10 -7.81
N ARG A 115 -5.55 -6.39 -7.59
CA ARG A 115 -4.22 -6.90 -7.26
C ARG A 115 -3.25 -6.78 -8.45
N HIS A 116 -3.72 -7.16 -9.64
CA HIS A 116 -2.92 -7.01 -10.85
C HIS A 116 -2.60 -5.52 -11.14
N ASP A 117 -3.60 -4.65 -11.01
CA ASP A 117 -3.44 -3.23 -11.28
C ASP A 117 -2.53 -2.55 -10.24
N TRP A 118 -2.52 -3.07 -9.00
CA TRP A 118 -1.54 -2.69 -7.97
C TRP A 118 -0.11 -3.04 -8.39
N ASP A 119 0.13 -4.27 -8.85
CA ASP A 119 1.46 -4.71 -9.30
C ASP A 119 1.95 -3.87 -10.49
N GLU A 120 1.05 -3.51 -11.43
CA GLU A 120 1.37 -2.66 -12.56
C GLU A 120 1.67 -1.20 -12.15
N LEU A 121 0.94 -0.66 -11.16
CA LEU A 121 1.23 0.66 -10.60
C LEU A 121 2.61 0.67 -9.91
N GLN A 122 2.91 -0.33 -9.08
CA GLN A 122 4.23 -0.44 -8.44
C GLN A 122 5.36 -0.54 -9.47
N LYS A 123 5.17 -1.30 -10.53
CA LYS A 123 6.14 -1.39 -11.63
C LYS A 123 6.44 -0.03 -12.27
N VAL A 124 5.41 0.79 -12.52
CA VAL A 124 5.57 2.15 -13.04
C VAL A 124 6.27 3.05 -12.03
N TYR A 125 5.87 2.97 -10.76
CA TYR A 125 6.46 3.74 -9.68
C TYR A 125 7.98 3.50 -9.56
N TYR A 126 8.41 2.23 -9.47
CA TYR A 126 9.82 1.91 -9.40
C TYR A 126 10.57 2.26 -10.68
N PHE A 127 9.94 2.08 -11.85
CA PHE A 127 10.55 2.50 -13.11
C PHE A 127 10.84 4.01 -13.11
N LEU A 128 9.90 4.84 -12.70
CA LEU A 128 10.08 6.28 -12.62
C LEU A 128 11.15 6.67 -11.59
N HIS A 129 11.05 6.12 -10.38
CA HIS A 129 12.01 6.40 -9.31
C HIS A 129 13.45 6.02 -9.70
N ASP A 130 13.67 4.80 -10.17
CA ASP A 130 15.02 4.27 -10.44
C ASP A 130 15.70 4.95 -11.63
N HIS A 131 14.91 5.45 -12.57
CA HIS A 131 15.45 6.09 -13.76
C HIS A 131 15.53 7.61 -13.67
N SER A 132 14.77 8.25 -12.77
CA SER A 132 14.82 9.71 -12.56
C SER A 132 16.08 10.21 -11.83
N LYS A 133 16.94 9.31 -11.32
CA LYS A 133 18.22 9.63 -10.67
C LYS A 133 18.10 10.75 -9.62
N ASN A 134 17.24 10.58 -8.66
CA ASN A 134 16.99 11.54 -7.58
C ASN A 134 16.35 12.87 -8.02
N ALA A 135 15.95 13.04 -9.27
CA ALA A 135 15.19 14.22 -9.69
C ALA A 135 13.78 14.22 -9.08
N ILE A 136 13.26 13.03 -8.75
CA ILE A 136 11.94 12.85 -8.15
C ILE A 136 12.07 11.94 -6.94
N THR A 137 11.59 12.41 -5.80
CA THR A 137 11.58 11.61 -4.57
C THR A 137 10.45 10.59 -4.58
N LYS A 138 10.59 9.52 -3.80
CA LYS A 138 9.54 8.52 -3.58
C LYS A 138 8.25 9.16 -3.07
N GLU A 139 8.36 10.04 -2.09
CA GLU A 139 7.25 10.79 -1.53
C GLU A 139 6.52 11.65 -2.57
N ASN A 140 7.27 12.34 -3.46
CA ASN A 140 6.65 13.13 -4.52
C ASN A 140 5.91 12.27 -5.55
N LEU A 141 6.43 11.08 -5.87
CA LEU A 141 5.74 10.14 -6.75
C LEU A 141 4.46 9.60 -6.11
N GLU A 142 4.51 9.23 -4.85
CA GLU A 142 3.35 8.75 -4.10
C GLU A 142 2.28 9.85 -3.98
N ASN A 143 2.65 11.06 -3.56
CA ASN A 143 1.74 12.20 -3.47
C ASN A 143 1.10 12.52 -4.83
N SER A 144 1.89 12.46 -5.91
CA SER A 144 1.38 12.69 -7.27
C SER A 144 0.41 11.59 -7.73
N ALA A 145 0.65 10.34 -7.32
CA ALA A 145 -0.28 9.24 -7.57
C ALA A 145 -1.61 9.47 -6.84
N ILE A 146 -1.55 9.85 -5.56
CA ILE A 146 -2.73 10.16 -4.75
C ILE A 146 -3.51 11.34 -5.33
N GLU A 147 -2.83 12.43 -5.68
CA GLU A 147 -3.48 13.58 -6.32
C GLU A 147 -4.16 13.22 -7.64
N GLY A 148 -3.51 12.40 -8.46
CA GLY A 148 -4.07 11.91 -9.72
C GLY A 148 -5.34 11.10 -9.47
N LEU A 149 -5.30 10.18 -8.51
CA LEU A 149 -6.44 9.38 -8.09
C LEU A 149 -7.59 10.29 -7.62
N MET A 150 -7.34 11.22 -6.69
CA MET A 150 -8.35 12.09 -6.13
C MET A 150 -9.02 12.97 -7.19
N LYS A 151 -8.25 13.55 -8.11
CA LYS A 151 -8.76 14.33 -9.25
C LYS A 151 -9.65 13.52 -10.19
N SER A 152 -9.53 12.20 -10.21
CA SER A 152 -10.37 11.32 -11.04
C SER A 152 -11.73 11.01 -10.43
N LEU A 153 -11.92 11.26 -9.12
CA LEU A 153 -13.18 11.02 -8.41
C LEU A 153 -14.19 12.13 -8.76
N ASP A 154 -13.94 13.32 -8.28
CA ASP A 154 -14.75 14.50 -8.50
C ASP A 154 -13.96 15.79 -8.25
N THR A 155 -14.61 16.94 -8.48
CA THR A 155 -13.98 18.28 -8.33
C THR A 155 -13.76 18.70 -6.86
N TYR A 156 -14.42 18.04 -5.92
CA TYR A 156 -14.39 18.38 -4.50
C TYR A 156 -13.46 17.47 -3.69
N SER A 157 -13.10 16.31 -4.29
CA SER A 157 -12.17 15.38 -3.67
C SER A 157 -10.75 15.88 -3.77
N GLN A 158 -10.12 16.15 -2.63
CA GLN A 158 -8.75 16.66 -2.54
C GLN A 158 -7.94 15.84 -1.53
N TYR A 159 -6.68 15.68 -1.84
CA TYR A 159 -5.68 15.17 -0.89
C TYR A 159 -4.86 16.36 -0.37
N MET A 160 -4.63 16.35 0.92
CA MET A 160 -3.70 17.27 1.57
C MET A 160 -2.63 16.47 2.27
N ASP A 161 -1.38 16.66 1.90
CA ASP A 161 -0.28 16.14 2.69
C ASP A 161 -0.25 16.81 4.09
N LYS A 162 0.53 16.26 4.99
CA LYS A 162 0.63 16.76 6.37
C LYS A 162 0.95 18.25 6.45
N GLY A 163 1.89 18.72 5.62
CA GLY A 163 2.32 20.13 5.63
C GLY A 163 1.22 21.06 5.15
N SER A 164 0.53 20.69 4.08
CA SER A 164 -0.60 21.42 3.52
C SER A 164 -1.79 21.46 4.49
N PHE A 165 -2.07 20.33 5.16
CA PHE A 165 -3.11 20.25 6.16
C PHE A 165 -2.81 21.14 7.37
N GLU A 166 -1.60 21.07 7.94
CA GLU A 166 -1.18 21.91 9.06
C GLU A 166 -1.22 23.40 8.71
N LYS A 167 -0.86 23.78 7.47
CA LYS A 167 -0.98 25.14 6.99
C LYS A 167 -2.44 25.58 6.91
N SER A 168 -3.30 24.77 6.31
CA SER A 168 -4.73 25.03 6.21
C SER A 168 -5.38 25.19 7.59
N MET A 169 -5.00 24.36 8.56
CA MET A 169 -5.47 24.46 9.93
C MET A 169 -5.05 25.78 10.58
N ARG A 170 -3.77 26.18 10.46
CA ARG A 170 -3.28 27.46 11.00
C ARG A 170 -4.02 28.65 10.39
N ASP A 171 -4.25 28.61 9.07
CA ASP A 171 -4.96 29.69 8.36
C ASP A 171 -6.43 29.78 8.82
N THR A 172 -7.06 28.65 9.09
CA THR A 172 -8.45 28.58 9.61
C THR A 172 -8.56 29.05 11.07
N GLU A 173 -7.56 28.72 11.90
CA GLU A 173 -7.51 29.15 13.31
C GLU A 173 -7.10 30.63 13.47
N GLY A 174 -6.74 31.32 12.40
CA GLY A 174 -6.30 32.72 12.42
C GLY A 174 -4.98 32.96 13.16
N LYS A 175 -4.19 31.88 13.38
CA LYS A 175 -2.90 31.97 14.05
C LYS A 175 -1.79 32.31 13.04
N TYR A 176 -1.53 33.57 12.84
CA TYR A 176 -0.43 34.04 12.00
C TYR A 176 0.80 34.30 12.86
N GLY A 177 1.91 33.65 12.54
CA GLY A 177 3.21 33.99 13.10
C GLY A 177 3.66 35.35 12.54
N GLY A 178 3.42 36.43 13.29
CA GLY A 178 3.93 37.74 12.93
C GLY A 178 5.37 37.93 13.36
N LEU A 179 6.15 38.68 12.59
CA LEU A 179 7.55 39.03 12.94
C LEU A 179 7.66 40.02 14.12
N GLY A 180 6.52 40.39 14.74
CA GLY A 180 6.49 41.32 15.87
C GLY A 180 6.97 42.73 15.52
N MET A 181 6.98 43.12 14.24
CA MET A 181 7.37 44.46 13.83
C MET A 181 6.20 45.43 13.94
N VAL A 182 6.39 46.51 14.66
CA VAL A 182 5.47 47.64 14.68
C VAL A 182 5.95 48.66 13.67
N ILE A 183 5.14 48.94 12.64
CA ILE A 183 5.45 49.98 11.66
C ILE A 183 4.73 51.27 12.12
N THR A 184 5.49 52.31 12.43
CA THR A 184 4.98 53.64 12.73
C THR A 184 5.23 54.54 11.54
N MET A 185 4.18 55.11 10.97
CA MET A 185 4.34 56.18 9.99
C MET A 185 4.65 57.47 10.73
N LYS A 186 5.74 58.12 10.36
CA LYS A 186 6.10 59.44 10.84
C LYS A 186 5.64 60.44 9.78
N ASP A 187 4.62 61.20 10.13
CA ASP A 187 4.19 62.35 9.30
C ASP A 187 5.32 63.38 9.19
N LYS A 188 5.54 63.91 7.97
CA LYS A 188 6.52 64.99 7.71
C LYS A 188 5.92 66.32 7.98
#